data_e71696303661151bef3e85b68597a2c1
#
_entry.id   e71696303661151bef3e85b68597a2c1
#
_cell.length_a   1.000
_cell.length_b   1.000
_cell.length_c   1.000
_cell.angle_alpha   90.00
_cell.angle_beta   90.00
_cell.angle_gamma   90.00
#
_symmetry.space_group_name_H-M   'P 1'
#
loop_
_entity.id
_entity.type
_entity.pdbx_description
1 polymer ?
#
loop_
_entity_poly.entity_id
_entity_poly.type
_entity_poly.pdbx_seq_one_letter_code
_entity_poly.pdbx_strand_id
1 'polypeptide(L)'
;MSPMANEFAVDAHTLIWFVGGSPRLGANARAAMQDPANLLYLPMIALAEACWAVAAGKTAIGSVAALLAAVDADPRIVLVPLDRAILDRSLTLSAIGEMHDRQIAATALQLGGASLSVPLLTCDANITSSGLVPVVW
;
A
#
# COMPACT_ATOMS: atom_id res chain seq x y z
N MET A 1 -19.99 21.97 -2.42
CA MET A 1 -19.87 20.52 -2.63
C MET A 1 -18.71 19.99 -1.79
N SER A 2 -18.98 19.01 -0.96
CA SER A 2 -17.93 18.38 -0.18
C SER A 2 -16.94 17.69 -1.13
N PRO A 3 -15.62 17.82 -0.91
CA PRO A 3 -14.69 16.99 -1.65
C PRO A 3 -14.96 15.53 -1.35
N MET A 4 -15.01 14.71 -2.38
CA MET A 4 -15.10 13.27 -2.18
C MET A 4 -13.79 12.78 -1.55
N ALA A 5 -13.90 11.86 -0.59
CA ALA A 5 -12.73 11.19 -0.06
C ALA A 5 -12.02 10.46 -1.18
N ASN A 6 -10.71 10.62 -1.24
CA ASN A 6 -9.88 9.85 -2.15
C ASN A 6 -9.54 8.50 -1.53
N GLU A 7 -9.38 7.52 -2.39
CA GLU A 7 -9.01 6.17 -2.00
C GLU A 7 -7.64 5.83 -2.57
N PHE A 8 -6.79 5.20 -1.75
CA PHE A 8 -5.45 4.77 -2.15
C PHE A 8 -5.16 3.39 -1.58
N ALA A 9 -4.39 2.61 -2.31
CA ALA A 9 -3.77 1.41 -1.78
C ALA A 9 -2.35 1.74 -1.32
N VAL A 10 -1.86 1.05 -0.30
CA VAL A 10 -0.61 1.39 0.40
C VAL A 10 0.38 0.24 0.30
N ASP A 11 1.55 0.50 -0.29
CA ASP A 11 2.65 -0.45 -0.33
C ASP A 11 3.40 -0.51 1.02
N ALA A 12 4.17 -1.57 1.22
CA ALA A 12 4.89 -1.82 2.47
C ALA A 12 5.83 -0.68 2.87
N HIS A 13 6.67 -0.19 1.94
CA HIS A 13 7.60 0.89 2.24
C HIS A 13 6.89 2.21 2.54
N THR A 14 5.78 2.48 1.88
CA THR A 14 4.95 3.65 2.15
C THR A 14 4.46 3.64 3.59
N LEU A 15 3.95 2.51 4.05
CA LEU A 15 3.52 2.34 5.43
C LEU A 15 4.67 2.53 6.42
N ILE A 16 5.78 1.83 6.18
CA ILE A 16 6.97 1.89 7.04
C ILE A 16 7.49 3.33 7.18
N TRP A 17 7.62 4.03 6.08
CA TRP A 17 8.17 5.38 6.08
C TRP A 17 7.19 6.41 6.64
N PHE A 18 5.89 6.19 6.47
CA PHE A 18 4.89 7.05 7.09
C PHE A 18 4.87 6.89 8.62
N VAL A 19 4.78 5.66 9.10
CA VAL A 19 4.75 5.37 10.55
C VAL A 19 6.06 5.77 11.22
N GLY A 20 7.19 5.52 10.55
CA GLY A 20 8.50 5.86 11.06
C GLY A 20 8.93 7.32 10.87
N GLY A 21 8.13 8.13 10.21
CA GLY A 21 8.45 9.55 9.97
C GLY A 21 9.63 9.77 9.03
N SER A 22 9.87 8.86 8.08
CA SER A 22 11.03 8.93 7.20
C SER A 22 10.91 10.01 6.12
N PRO A 23 12.00 10.75 5.83
CA PRO A 23 12.02 11.70 4.71
C PRO A 23 12.03 11.01 3.33
N ARG A 24 12.18 9.70 3.26
CA ARG A 24 12.14 8.93 2.01
C ARG A 24 10.74 8.88 1.39
N LEU A 25 9.71 9.11 2.21
CA LEU A 25 8.34 9.14 1.70
C LEU A 25 8.17 10.31 0.73
N GLY A 26 7.71 10.03 -0.49
CA GLY A 26 7.50 11.04 -1.52
C GLY A 26 6.46 12.08 -1.11
N ALA A 27 6.56 13.29 -1.64
CA ALA A 27 5.71 14.42 -1.22
C ALA A 27 4.22 14.15 -1.47
N ASN A 28 3.88 13.56 -2.61
CA ASN A 28 2.48 13.26 -2.95
C ASN A 28 1.94 12.08 -2.15
N ALA A 29 2.77 11.06 -1.93
CA ALA A 29 2.40 9.93 -1.07
C ALA A 29 2.20 10.39 0.38
N ARG A 30 3.07 11.27 0.88
CA ARG A 30 2.92 11.86 2.21
C ARG A 30 1.62 12.63 2.35
N ALA A 31 1.29 13.47 1.36
CA ALA A 31 0.05 14.24 1.37
C ALA A 31 -1.17 13.31 1.41
N ALA A 32 -1.15 12.22 0.62
CA ALA A 32 -2.23 11.23 0.61
C ALA A 32 -2.35 10.51 1.95
N MET A 33 -1.23 10.14 2.57
CA MET A 33 -1.20 9.46 3.88
C MET A 33 -1.61 10.38 5.03
N GLN A 34 -1.40 11.67 4.92
CA GLN A 34 -1.70 12.64 5.99
C GLN A 34 -3.12 13.18 5.95
N ASP A 35 -3.80 13.15 4.80
CA ASP A 35 -5.13 13.72 4.66
C ASP A 35 -6.16 12.87 5.43
N PRO A 36 -6.82 13.44 6.47
CA PRO A 36 -7.77 12.69 7.28
C PRO A 36 -9.03 12.26 6.52
N ALA A 37 -9.31 12.84 5.36
CA ALA A 37 -10.46 12.49 4.53
C ALA A 37 -10.22 11.27 3.66
N ASN A 38 -8.97 10.84 3.48
CA ASN A 38 -8.63 9.73 2.58
C ASN A 38 -8.89 8.37 3.22
N LEU A 39 -9.28 7.41 2.38
CA LEU A 39 -9.39 6.00 2.74
C LEU A 39 -8.13 5.28 2.24
N LEU A 40 -7.50 4.52 3.12
CA LEU A 40 -6.23 3.86 2.86
C LEU A 40 -6.41 2.35 2.94
N TYR A 41 -6.40 1.70 1.78
CA TYR A 41 -6.46 0.24 1.72
C TYR A 41 -5.06 -0.34 1.88
N LEU A 42 -4.87 -1.13 2.92
CA LEU A 42 -3.59 -1.78 3.19
C LEU A 42 -3.69 -3.27 2.85
N PRO A 43 -3.08 -3.70 1.75
CA PRO A 43 -3.03 -5.13 1.44
C PRO A 43 -2.38 -5.90 2.58
N MET A 44 -2.95 -7.04 2.97
CA MET A 44 -2.38 -7.86 4.05
C MET A 44 -0.94 -8.28 3.73
N ILE A 45 -0.65 -8.53 2.44
CA ILE A 45 0.72 -8.84 2.00
C ILE A 45 1.67 -7.67 2.29
N ALA A 46 1.26 -6.45 2.07
CA ALA A 46 2.09 -5.26 2.37
C ALA A 46 2.34 -5.15 3.87
N LEU A 47 1.32 -5.38 4.69
CA LEU A 47 1.49 -5.40 6.15
C LEU A 47 2.44 -6.51 6.59
N ALA A 48 2.32 -7.70 6.02
CA ALA A 48 3.22 -8.82 6.32
C ALA A 48 4.68 -8.49 5.99
N GLU A 49 4.93 -7.90 4.83
CA GLU A 49 6.28 -7.45 4.45
C GLU A 49 6.81 -6.37 5.40
N ALA A 50 5.96 -5.43 5.80
CA ALA A 50 6.34 -4.39 6.75
C ALA A 50 6.70 -4.99 8.11
N CYS A 51 5.91 -5.92 8.61
CA CYS A 51 6.20 -6.65 9.86
C CYS A 51 7.54 -7.39 9.78
N TRP A 52 7.79 -8.06 8.66
CA TRP A 52 9.04 -8.78 8.46
C TRP A 52 10.25 -7.83 8.48
N ALA A 53 10.15 -6.70 7.80
CA ALA A 53 11.22 -5.70 7.76
C ALA A 53 11.51 -5.09 9.14
N VAL A 54 10.45 -4.81 9.92
CA VAL A 54 10.58 -4.30 11.28
C VAL A 54 11.24 -5.35 12.18
N ALA A 55 10.79 -6.59 12.11
CA ALA A 55 11.38 -7.70 12.90
C ALA A 55 12.85 -7.92 12.56
N ALA A 56 13.25 -7.70 11.30
CA ALA A 56 14.62 -7.84 10.84
C ALA A 56 15.51 -6.62 11.19
N GLY A 57 14.97 -5.60 11.86
CA GLY A 57 15.70 -4.40 12.24
C GLY A 57 16.06 -3.47 11.08
N LYS A 58 15.33 -3.55 9.97
CA LYS A 58 15.63 -2.78 8.74
C LYS A 58 14.90 -1.44 8.67
N THR A 59 14.22 -1.05 9.73
CA THR A 59 13.39 0.17 9.76
C THR A 59 13.67 1.00 11.02
N ALA A 60 13.18 2.25 11.03
CA ALA A 60 13.23 3.10 12.20
C ALA A 60 12.13 2.77 13.24
N ILE A 61 11.21 1.86 12.92
CA ILE A 61 10.12 1.44 13.81
C ILE A 61 10.70 0.45 14.82
N GLY A 62 10.48 0.69 16.12
CA GLY A 62 11.15 -0.04 17.19
C GLY A 62 10.72 -1.49 17.35
N SER A 63 9.47 -1.83 16.99
CA SER A 63 8.94 -3.19 17.15
C SER A 63 7.75 -3.44 16.23
N VAL A 64 7.47 -4.72 15.97
CA VAL A 64 6.26 -5.13 15.23
C VAL A 64 5.00 -4.70 16.00
N ALA A 65 5.01 -4.81 17.33
CA ALA A 65 3.89 -4.38 18.15
C ALA A 65 3.58 -2.89 17.97
N ALA A 66 4.61 -2.05 17.86
CA ALA A 66 4.45 -0.61 17.62
C ALA A 66 3.85 -0.35 16.23
N LEU A 67 4.29 -1.06 15.20
CA LEU A 67 3.73 -0.95 13.87
C LEU A 67 2.25 -1.34 13.85
N LEU A 68 1.91 -2.50 14.41
CA LEU A 68 0.52 -2.98 14.45
C LEU A 68 -0.37 -2.04 15.27
N ALA A 69 0.12 -1.49 16.37
CA ALA A 69 -0.62 -0.52 17.16
C ALA A 69 -0.93 0.75 16.35
N ALA A 70 0.01 1.24 15.56
CA ALA A 70 -0.19 2.40 14.70
C ALA A 70 -1.24 2.13 13.61
N VAL A 71 -1.19 0.95 13.00
CA VAL A 71 -2.17 0.53 11.99
C VAL A 71 -3.57 0.41 12.61
N ASP A 72 -3.68 -0.25 13.75
CA ASP A 72 -4.96 -0.48 14.42
C ASP A 72 -5.59 0.81 14.94
N ALA A 73 -4.77 1.80 15.29
CA ALA A 73 -5.23 3.09 15.79
C ALA A 73 -5.71 4.05 14.70
N ASP A 74 -5.40 3.78 13.43
CA ASP A 74 -5.76 4.66 12.31
C ASP A 74 -7.08 4.21 11.68
N PRO A 75 -8.18 4.96 11.88
CA PRO A 75 -9.50 4.55 11.36
C PRO A 75 -9.62 4.63 9.84
N ARG A 76 -8.67 5.26 9.16
CA ARG A 76 -8.66 5.35 7.69
C ARG A 76 -8.11 4.10 7.03
N ILE A 77 -7.36 3.29 7.78
CA ILE A 77 -6.72 2.09 7.24
C ILE A 77 -7.71 0.93 7.24
N VAL A 78 -7.91 0.37 6.07
CA VAL A 78 -8.72 -0.84 5.85
C VAL A 78 -7.80 -1.96 5.41
N LEU A 79 -7.71 -3.02 6.20
CA LEU A 79 -6.93 -4.20 5.85
C LEU A 79 -7.67 -4.98 4.76
N VAL A 80 -6.95 -5.34 3.70
CA VAL A 80 -7.49 -6.09 2.57
C VAL A 80 -6.82 -7.47 2.52
N PRO A 81 -7.53 -8.55 2.86
CA PRO A 81 -6.96 -9.88 2.79
C PRO A 81 -6.66 -10.30 1.36
N LEU A 82 -5.66 -11.16 1.20
CA LEU A 82 -5.39 -11.81 -0.08
C LEU A 82 -6.44 -12.89 -0.29
N ASP A 83 -7.43 -12.59 -1.11
CA ASP A 83 -8.48 -13.54 -1.47
C ASP A 83 -8.22 -14.20 -2.83
N ARG A 84 -9.11 -15.11 -3.25
CA ARG A 84 -8.94 -15.83 -4.50
C ARG A 84 -9.01 -14.91 -5.72
N ALA A 85 -9.86 -13.89 -5.71
CA ALA A 85 -9.99 -12.95 -6.83
C ALA A 85 -8.70 -12.14 -7.02
N ILE A 86 -8.10 -11.68 -5.93
CA ILE A 86 -6.82 -10.96 -5.96
C ILE A 86 -5.70 -11.90 -6.40
N LEU A 87 -5.67 -13.13 -5.90
CA LEU A 87 -4.70 -14.14 -6.33
C LEU A 87 -4.78 -14.35 -7.84
N ASP A 88 -5.98 -14.62 -8.35
CA ASP A 88 -6.17 -14.86 -9.79
C ASP A 88 -5.72 -13.66 -10.61
N ARG A 89 -6.04 -12.44 -10.18
CA ARG A 89 -5.59 -11.21 -10.84
C ARG A 89 -4.07 -11.10 -10.84
N SER A 90 -3.42 -11.43 -9.74
CA SER A 90 -1.96 -11.35 -9.62
C SER A 90 -1.24 -12.24 -10.62
N LEU A 91 -1.82 -13.39 -10.96
CA LEU A 91 -1.24 -14.33 -11.93
C LEU A 91 -1.23 -13.79 -13.36
N THR A 92 -2.02 -12.75 -13.66
CA THR A 92 -2.05 -12.11 -14.97
C THR A 92 -1.02 -10.98 -15.12
N LEU A 93 -0.39 -10.54 -14.02
CA LEU A 93 0.49 -9.38 -14.01
C LEU A 93 1.95 -9.76 -14.28
N SER A 94 2.19 -10.45 -15.39
CA SER A 94 3.51 -11.01 -15.71
C SER A 94 4.60 -9.95 -15.95
N ALA A 95 4.23 -8.71 -16.26
CA ALA A 95 5.19 -7.61 -16.39
C ALA A 95 5.82 -7.19 -15.06
N ILE A 96 5.23 -7.58 -13.93
CA ILE A 96 5.81 -7.37 -12.61
C ILE A 96 6.54 -8.67 -12.22
N GLY A 97 7.85 -8.60 -11.99
CA GLY A 97 8.69 -9.78 -11.84
C GLY A 97 8.62 -10.46 -10.47
N GLU A 98 8.14 -9.78 -9.43
CA GLU A 98 8.17 -10.27 -8.04
C GLU A 98 6.75 -10.57 -7.55
N MET A 99 6.58 -11.70 -6.86
CA MET A 99 5.27 -12.23 -6.46
C MET A 99 4.51 -11.27 -5.54
N HIS A 100 5.17 -10.75 -4.50
CA HIS A 100 4.50 -9.86 -3.55
C HIS A 100 4.07 -8.56 -4.21
N ASP A 101 4.89 -8.01 -5.11
CA ASP A 101 4.56 -6.81 -5.86
C ASP A 101 3.35 -7.04 -6.77
N ARG A 102 3.23 -8.22 -7.38
CA ARG A 102 2.04 -8.60 -8.15
C ARG A 102 0.79 -8.63 -7.28
N GLN A 103 0.88 -9.16 -6.08
CA GLN A 103 -0.25 -9.27 -5.17
C GLN A 103 -0.69 -7.89 -4.65
N ILE A 104 0.25 -7.00 -4.38
CA ILE A 104 -0.05 -5.63 -3.97
C ILE A 104 -0.72 -4.86 -5.12
N ALA A 105 -0.14 -4.92 -6.32
CA ALA A 105 -0.72 -4.29 -7.51
C ALA A 105 -2.11 -4.85 -7.84
N ALA A 106 -2.27 -6.17 -7.77
CA ALA A 106 -3.56 -6.83 -7.99
C ALA A 106 -4.62 -6.39 -6.98
N THR A 107 -4.23 -6.17 -5.73
CA THR A 107 -5.14 -5.65 -4.71
C THR A 107 -5.68 -4.28 -5.11
N ALA A 108 -4.80 -3.35 -5.51
CA ALA A 108 -5.20 -2.03 -5.97
C ALA A 108 -6.14 -2.09 -7.18
N LEU A 109 -5.81 -2.95 -8.16
CA LEU A 109 -6.65 -3.13 -9.36
C LEU A 109 -8.01 -3.73 -9.02
N GLN A 110 -8.05 -4.70 -8.13
CA GLN A 110 -9.30 -5.37 -7.75
C GLN A 110 -10.22 -4.44 -6.96
N LEU A 111 -9.67 -3.57 -6.12
CA LEU A 111 -10.43 -2.58 -5.39
C LEU A 111 -11.10 -1.55 -6.30
N GLY A 112 -10.44 -1.20 -7.40
CA GLY A 112 -10.97 -0.24 -8.37
C GLY A 112 -12.17 -0.75 -9.17
N GLY A 113 -12.39 -2.04 -9.22
CA GLY A 113 -13.46 -2.65 -10.01
C GLY A 113 -13.29 -2.41 -11.51
N ALA A 114 -14.42 -2.24 -12.21
CA ALA A 114 -14.43 -2.10 -13.66
C ALA A 114 -14.25 -0.65 -14.14
N SER A 115 -14.53 0.34 -13.31
CA SER A 115 -14.69 1.73 -13.76
C SER A 115 -13.67 2.71 -13.20
N LEU A 116 -13.09 2.45 -12.02
CA LEU A 116 -12.15 3.35 -11.37
C LEU A 116 -10.98 2.54 -10.82
N SER A 117 -9.77 3.00 -11.09
CA SER A 117 -8.57 2.43 -10.49
C SER A 117 -8.27 3.13 -9.18
N VAL A 118 -7.95 2.36 -8.16
CA VAL A 118 -7.42 2.90 -6.91
C VAL A 118 -5.92 3.07 -7.08
N PRO A 119 -5.38 4.31 -6.98
CA PRO A 119 -3.95 4.51 -7.11
C PRO A 119 -3.18 3.81 -5.99
N LEU A 120 -2.01 3.29 -6.31
CA LEU A 120 -1.10 2.66 -5.36
C LEU A 120 -0.02 3.67 -4.94
N LEU A 121 0.12 3.87 -3.64
CA LEU A 121 1.19 4.68 -3.08
C LEU A 121 2.45 3.82 -2.99
N THR A 122 3.33 3.96 -3.97
CA THR A 122 4.57 3.18 -4.07
C THR A 122 5.63 3.91 -4.88
N CYS A 123 6.90 3.66 -4.55
CA CYS A 123 8.04 4.03 -5.38
C CYS A 123 8.74 2.81 -5.98
N ASP A 124 8.18 1.62 -5.84
CA ASP A 124 8.77 0.41 -6.36
C ASP A 124 8.94 0.50 -7.89
N ALA A 125 10.18 0.30 -8.35
CA ALA A 125 10.51 0.44 -9.77
C ALA A 125 9.83 -0.62 -10.63
N ASN A 126 9.69 -1.84 -10.12
CA ASN A 126 9.07 -2.94 -10.88
C ASN A 126 7.57 -2.66 -11.11
N ILE A 127 6.89 -2.15 -10.10
CA ILE A 127 5.47 -1.80 -10.22
C ILE A 127 5.32 -0.57 -11.11
N THR A 128 6.09 0.48 -10.86
CA THR A 128 5.98 1.75 -11.59
C THR A 128 6.29 1.56 -13.07
N SER A 129 7.35 0.85 -13.41
CA SER A 129 7.76 0.62 -14.80
C SER A 129 6.81 -0.30 -15.56
N SER A 130 6.03 -1.11 -14.87
CA SER A 130 5.06 -2.01 -15.52
C SER A 130 3.93 -1.26 -16.22
N GLY A 131 3.57 -0.08 -15.72
CA GLY A 131 2.43 0.70 -16.22
C GLY A 131 1.07 0.06 -15.99
N LEU A 132 0.98 -1.00 -15.16
CA LEU A 132 -0.25 -1.79 -14.99
C LEU A 132 -1.21 -1.19 -13.95
N VAL A 133 -0.73 -0.35 -13.06
CA VAL A 133 -1.53 0.28 -12.00
C VAL A 133 -1.15 1.76 -11.88
N PRO A 134 -2.12 2.66 -11.63
CA PRO A 134 -1.79 4.06 -11.34
C PRO A 134 -0.95 4.17 -10.06
N VAL A 135 0.10 4.97 -10.11
CA VAL A 135 1.04 5.15 -9.00
C VAL A 135 1.08 6.61 -8.58
N VAL A 136 1.11 6.85 -7.27
CA VAL A 136 1.30 8.17 -6.68
C VAL A 136 2.49 8.10 -5.71
N TRP A 137 3.39 9.08 -5.86
CA TRP A 137 4.56 9.16 -4.99
C TRP A 137 5.02 10.58 -4.65
#